data_b81271ed52c1b4a623330966fc13eb2e
#
_entry.id   b81271ed52c1b4a623330966fc13eb2e
#
_cell.length_a   1.000
_cell.length_b   1.000
_cell.length_c   1.000
_cell.angle_alpha   90.00
_cell.angle_beta   90.00
_cell.angle_gamma   90.00
#
_symmetry.space_group_name_H-M   'P 1'
#
loop_
_entity.id
_entity.type
_entity.pdbx_description
1 polymer ?
#
loop_
_entity_poly.entity_id
_entity_poly.type
_entity_poly.pdbx_seq_one_letter_code
_entity_poly.pdbx_strand_id
1 'polypeptide(L)'
;MYEKVLCGDALELLRTLPPESVHTCVTSPPYYGLRDYGADGQIGKEETPEDYIEKLLQVFREVRRVLCTDGTLWVNIGDSYAGSGKGRMADGTHYDKKPSKSGNYGGTREGHLKKTEAAGYKPKDLIGIPWLLAFALRADGWYLRQDIIWSKTNCMPESVRDRCTKSHEYIFLLSKSERYYFNAAAISEPVTSTKGNAKTFRGGGAYTGGRSYDNSAMVERESHGNSENRTGCRNKRSVWEVCTNGFRGAHFATFPEKLIEPCILAGCPQGGTVLDPFVGSGTTGVVAKKHGCNFVGCEINPQYAEMATARIAAAQIEVTQGEFGLPEVAP
;
A
#
# COMPACT_ATOMS: atom_id res chain seq x y z
N MET A 1 17.19 14.79 12.80
CA MET A 1 16.45 14.13 11.70
C MET A 1 17.40 13.94 10.55
N TYR A 2 17.39 12.78 9.90
CA TYR A 2 18.19 12.55 8.70
C TYR A 2 17.28 12.04 7.57
N GLU A 3 17.60 12.42 6.36
CA GLU A 3 16.94 11.98 5.14
C GLU A 3 18.01 11.48 4.18
N LYS A 4 17.91 10.23 3.75
CA LYS A 4 18.93 9.63 2.89
C LYS A 4 18.27 8.85 1.75
N VAL A 5 18.52 9.27 0.51
CA VAL A 5 18.20 8.51 -0.69
C VAL A 5 19.48 7.87 -1.21
N LEU A 6 19.51 6.56 -1.27
CA LEU A 6 20.61 5.76 -1.77
C LEU A 6 20.33 5.41 -3.24
N CYS A 7 21.30 5.66 -4.13
CA CYS A 7 21.17 5.31 -5.53
C CYS A 7 21.79 3.94 -5.82
N GLY A 8 21.00 3.00 -6.34
CA GLY A 8 21.44 1.64 -6.68
C GLY A 8 20.37 0.58 -6.50
N ASP A 9 20.77 -0.68 -6.63
CA ASP A 9 19.89 -1.83 -6.44
C ASP A 9 19.37 -1.91 -5.00
N ALA A 10 18.05 -2.09 -4.86
CA ALA A 10 17.38 -2.09 -3.57
C ALA A 10 17.89 -3.20 -2.65
N LEU A 11 18.07 -4.42 -3.16
CA LEU A 11 18.50 -5.57 -2.38
C LEU A 11 19.94 -5.38 -1.86
N GLU A 12 20.84 -4.90 -2.72
CA GLU A 12 22.23 -4.62 -2.34
C GLU A 12 22.32 -3.50 -1.30
N LEU A 13 21.58 -2.40 -1.53
CA LEU A 13 21.58 -1.27 -0.60
C LEU A 13 20.96 -1.62 0.76
N LEU A 14 19.87 -2.37 0.79
CA LEU A 14 19.27 -2.82 2.04
C LEU A 14 20.25 -3.65 2.89
N ARG A 15 21.09 -4.50 2.27
CA ARG A 15 22.12 -5.29 2.95
C ARG A 15 23.15 -4.43 3.69
N THR A 16 23.35 -3.19 3.27
CA THR A 16 24.25 -2.24 3.94
C THR A 16 23.64 -1.60 5.20
N LEU A 17 22.32 -1.65 5.34
CA LEU A 17 21.64 -1.07 6.50
C LEU A 17 21.75 -1.97 7.72
N PRO A 18 21.91 -1.40 8.93
CA PRO A 18 21.93 -2.17 10.16
C PRO A 18 20.61 -2.92 10.38
N PRO A 19 20.63 -4.12 10.99
CA PRO A 19 19.42 -4.78 11.43
C PRO A 19 18.68 -3.92 12.47
N GLU A 20 17.35 -4.02 12.50
CA GLU A 20 16.48 -3.39 13.51
C GLU A 20 16.66 -1.86 13.65
N SER A 21 16.96 -1.19 12.52
CA SER A 21 17.20 0.26 12.45
C SER A 21 16.02 1.07 11.90
N VAL A 22 14.99 0.40 11.42
CA VAL A 22 13.82 0.98 10.75
C VAL A 22 12.54 0.62 11.50
N HIS A 23 11.63 1.58 11.68
CA HIS A 23 10.38 1.38 12.41
C HIS A 23 9.23 0.96 11.50
N THR A 24 9.16 1.54 10.31
CA THR A 24 8.14 1.16 9.32
C THR A 24 8.69 1.25 7.90
N CYS A 25 8.22 0.37 7.04
CA CYS A 25 8.43 0.44 5.60
C CYS A 25 7.10 0.76 4.90
N VAL A 26 7.08 1.82 4.09
CA VAL A 26 5.93 2.21 3.27
C VAL A 26 6.39 2.33 1.84
N THR A 27 5.85 1.48 0.96
CA THR A 27 6.40 1.36 -0.39
C THR A 27 5.36 0.93 -1.43
N SER A 28 5.69 1.19 -2.70
CA SER A 28 5.02 0.63 -3.87
C SER A 28 6.07 0.06 -4.80
N PRO A 29 6.24 -1.26 -4.85
CA PRO A 29 7.23 -1.88 -5.73
C PRO A 29 6.89 -1.64 -7.21
N PRO A 30 7.87 -1.75 -8.12
CA PRO A 30 7.63 -1.70 -9.56
C PRO A 30 6.58 -2.75 -9.96
N TYR A 31 5.54 -2.36 -10.70
CA TYR A 31 4.45 -3.26 -11.06
C TYR A 31 4.85 -4.20 -12.19
N TYR A 32 4.42 -5.45 -12.11
CA TYR A 32 4.70 -6.50 -13.08
C TYR A 32 4.23 -6.14 -14.50
N GLY A 33 5.15 -6.17 -15.46
CA GLY A 33 4.87 -5.96 -16.88
C GLY A 33 4.37 -4.57 -17.26
N LEU A 34 4.40 -3.58 -16.33
CA LEU A 34 3.76 -2.28 -16.58
C LEU A 34 4.72 -1.23 -17.12
N ARG A 35 5.98 -1.20 -16.69
CA ARG A 35 6.91 -0.12 -17.01
C ARG A 35 8.36 -0.57 -17.19
N ASP A 36 9.02 0.14 -18.10
CA ASP A 36 10.46 0.15 -18.23
C ASP A 36 11.02 1.44 -17.61
N TYR A 37 11.82 1.28 -16.56
CA TYR A 37 12.49 2.41 -15.89
C TYR A 37 13.87 2.69 -16.49
N GLY A 38 14.28 1.92 -17.51
CA GLY A 38 15.55 2.13 -18.23
C GLY A 38 16.79 1.77 -17.43
N ALA A 39 16.65 1.00 -16.35
CA ALA A 39 17.77 0.55 -15.52
C ALA A 39 17.97 -0.96 -15.67
N ASP A 40 19.22 -1.39 -15.80
CA ASP A 40 19.57 -2.80 -15.80
C ASP A 40 19.27 -3.40 -14.43
N GLY A 41 18.74 -4.63 -14.40
CA GLY A 41 18.38 -5.31 -13.15
C GLY A 41 17.07 -4.85 -12.51
N GLN A 42 16.32 -3.91 -13.13
CA GLN A 42 15.02 -3.48 -12.58
C GLN A 42 14.05 -4.65 -12.37
N ILE A 43 13.31 -4.60 -11.28
CA ILE A 43 12.19 -5.50 -10.97
C ILE A 43 10.97 -5.07 -11.80
N GLY A 44 10.11 -6.05 -12.17
CA GLY A 44 8.89 -5.85 -12.94
C GLY A 44 8.98 -6.24 -14.41
N LYS A 45 10.15 -6.75 -14.87
CA LYS A 45 10.37 -7.25 -16.23
C LYS A 45 10.56 -8.77 -16.32
N GLU A 46 10.35 -9.47 -15.25
CA GLU A 46 10.52 -10.92 -15.16
C GLU A 46 9.69 -11.65 -16.20
N GLU A 47 10.08 -12.89 -16.51
CA GLU A 47 9.37 -13.70 -17.50
C GLU A 47 8.03 -14.18 -16.98
N THR A 48 7.96 -14.53 -15.70
CA THR A 48 6.74 -15.02 -15.06
C THR A 48 6.35 -14.18 -13.85
N PRO A 49 5.06 -14.14 -13.48
CA PRO A 49 4.62 -13.54 -12.23
C PRO A 49 5.31 -14.15 -10.99
N GLU A 50 5.60 -15.45 -11.04
CA GLU A 50 6.25 -16.20 -9.98
C GLU A 50 7.69 -15.70 -9.77
N ASP A 51 8.47 -15.51 -10.85
CA ASP A 51 9.83 -14.96 -10.78
C ASP A 51 9.85 -13.53 -10.22
N TYR A 52 8.84 -12.75 -10.63
CA TYR A 52 8.66 -11.40 -10.08
C TYR A 52 8.39 -11.42 -8.57
N ILE A 53 7.49 -12.30 -8.11
CA ILE A 53 7.19 -12.44 -6.68
C ILE A 53 8.43 -12.90 -5.91
N GLU A 54 9.21 -13.87 -6.44
CA GLU A 54 10.43 -14.33 -5.77
C GLU A 54 11.48 -13.20 -5.63
N LYS A 55 11.66 -12.36 -6.65
CA LYS A 55 12.54 -11.18 -6.53
C LYS A 55 12.07 -10.21 -5.47
N LEU A 56 10.77 -9.93 -5.41
CA LEU A 56 10.21 -9.09 -4.35
C LEU A 56 10.39 -9.71 -2.97
N LEU A 57 10.24 -11.04 -2.83
CA LEU A 57 10.49 -11.73 -1.57
C LEU A 57 11.92 -11.51 -1.07
N GLN A 58 12.93 -11.57 -1.97
CA GLN A 58 14.32 -11.33 -1.60
C GLN A 58 14.50 -9.91 -1.03
N VAL A 59 13.90 -8.90 -1.65
CA VAL A 59 13.93 -7.52 -1.13
C VAL A 59 13.22 -7.44 0.22
N PHE A 60 12.03 -8.03 0.34
CA PHE A 60 11.25 -7.94 1.58
C PHE A 60 11.82 -8.77 2.73
N ARG A 61 12.64 -9.80 2.48
CA ARG A 61 13.46 -10.47 3.52
C ARG A 61 14.46 -9.49 4.14
N GLU A 62 15.14 -8.69 3.30
CA GLU A 62 16.04 -7.66 3.82
C GLU A 62 15.29 -6.52 4.52
N VAL A 63 14.11 -6.11 4.00
CA VAL A 63 13.22 -5.18 4.72
C VAL A 63 12.88 -5.75 6.11
N ARG A 64 12.53 -7.04 6.21
CA ARG A 64 12.23 -7.69 7.49
C ARG A 64 13.43 -7.71 8.42
N ARG A 65 14.65 -7.89 7.91
CA ARG A 65 15.89 -7.85 8.70
C ARG A 65 16.13 -6.47 9.30
N VAL A 66 15.96 -5.40 8.51
CA VAL A 66 16.23 -4.03 8.96
C VAL A 66 15.11 -3.41 9.80
N LEU A 67 13.88 -3.95 9.74
CA LEU A 67 12.78 -3.52 10.62
C LEU A 67 13.05 -3.89 12.06
N CYS A 68 12.70 -3.00 12.99
CA CYS A 68 12.62 -3.28 14.42
C CYS A 68 11.71 -4.48 14.68
N THR A 69 11.82 -5.10 15.85
CA THR A 69 11.02 -6.29 16.21
C THR A 69 9.53 -6.06 16.15
N ASP A 70 9.08 -4.84 16.43
CA ASP A 70 7.68 -4.37 16.37
C ASP A 70 7.35 -3.59 15.09
N GLY A 71 8.25 -3.62 14.09
CA GLY A 71 8.12 -2.86 12.85
C GLY A 71 7.04 -3.36 11.92
N THR A 72 6.54 -2.45 11.06
CA THR A 72 5.47 -2.71 10.09
C THR A 72 5.91 -2.49 8.65
N LEU A 73 5.26 -3.20 7.73
CA LEU A 73 5.42 -3.06 6.29
C LEU A 73 4.06 -2.75 5.66
N TRP A 74 4.01 -1.69 4.87
CA TRP A 74 2.84 -1.26 4.11
C TRP A 74 3.17 -1.28 2.63
N VAL A 75 2.51 -2.16 1.87
CA VAL A 75 2.79 -2.35 0.44
C VAL A 75 1.57 -1.95 -0.37
N ASN A 76 1.69 -0.86 -1.14
CA ASN A 76 0.72 -0.53 -2.18
C ASN A 76 1.09 -1.25 -3.47
N ILE A 77 0.15 -2.01 -4.02
CA ILE A 77 0.38 -2.77 -5.24
C ILE A 77 -0.89 -2.91 -6.07
N GLY A 78 -0.74 -2.72 -7.38
CA GLY A 78 -1.79 -2.94 -8.36
C GLY A 78 -1.68 -4.30 -9.04
N ASP A 79 -2.76 -4.71 -9.69
CA ASP A 79 -2.86 -5.97 -10.39
C ASP A 79 -2.83 -5.79 -11.91
N SER A 80 -2.47 -6.83 -12.62
CA SER A 80 -2.37 -6.88 -14.08
C SER A 80 -3.26 -8.00 -14.65
N TYR A 81 -3.60 -7.87 -15.94
CA TYR A 81 -4.32 -8.90 -16.68
C TYR A 81 -3.38 -9.61 -17.64
N ALA A 82 -3.47 -10.91 -17.72
CA ALA A 82 -2.78 -11.70 -18.75
C ALA A 82 -3.28 -11.29 -20.12
N GLY A 83 -2.37 -10.96 -21.02
CA GLY A 83 -2.72 -10.56 -22.37
C GLY A 83 -3.44 -9.20 -22.47
N SER A 84 -3.35 -8.32 -21.49
CA SER A 84 -4.00 -7.00 -21.48
C SER A 84 -3.40 -6.01 -22.47
N GLY A 85 -3.23 -6.43 -23.68
CA GLY A 85 -2.91 -5.55 -24.80
C GLY A 85 -4.18 -5.06 -25.49
N LYS A 86 -4.17 -3.84 -26.01
CA LYS A 86 -5.29 -3.20 -26.75
C LYS A 86 -5.74 -4.04 -27.94
N GLY A 87 -7.06 -4.12 -28.12
CA GLY A 87 -7.83 -4.91 -29.07
C GLY A 87 -7.20 -5.27 -30.44
N ARG A 88 -7.45 -6.47 -30.92
CA ARG A 88 -7.30 -6.83 -32.33
C ARG A 88 -8.26 -5.98 -33.14
N MET A 89 -7.84 -5.54 -34.33
CA MET A 89 -8.79 -5.07 -35.34
C MET A 89 -9.69 -6.23 -35.77
N ALA A 90 -10.84 -5.92 -36.33
CA ALA A 90 -11.79 -6.93 -36.85
C ALA A 90 -11.18 -7.88 -37.88
N ASP A 91 -10.11 -7.48 -38.54
CA ASP A 91 -9.35 -8.25 -39.55
C ASP A 91 -8.24 -9.15 -38.93
N GLY A 92 -8.11 -9.16 -37.58
CA GLY A 92 -7.09 -9.94 -36.90
C GLY A 92 -5.70 -9.27 -36.82
N THR A 93 -5.52 -8.10 -37.44
CA THR A 93 -4.25 -7.36 -37.38
C THR A 93 -4.10 -6.59 -36.06
N HIS A 94 -2.85 -6.36 -35.65
CA HIS A 94 -2.54 -5.60 -34.45
C HIS A 94 -2.42 -4.10 -34.80
N TYR A 95 -2.89 -3.25 -33.90
CA TYR A 95 -2.64 -1.82 -33.99
C TYR A 95 -1.15 -1.56 -33.79
N ASP A 96 -0.39 -1.38 -34.87
CA ASP A 96 0.96 -0.80 -34.79
C ASP A 96 0.83 0.66 -34.35
N LYS A 97 1.01 0.88 -33.05
CA LYS A 97 1.18 2.26 -32.59
C LYS A 97 2.57 2.73 -32.98
N LYS A 98 2.62 3.79 -33.78
CA LYS A 98 3.80 4.67 -33.82
C LYS A 98 4.15 5.01 -32.36
N PRO A 99 5.45 5.03 -32.00
CA PRO A 99 5.86 5.38 -30.65
C PRO A 99 5.22 6.71 -30.26
N SER A 100 4.44 6.71 -29.18
CA SER A 100 3.92 7.97 -28.66
C SER A 100 5.11 8.80 -28.18
N LYS A 101 5.12 10.09 -28.46
CA LYS A 101 6.14 11.03 -27.99
C LYS A 101 6.35 11.05 -26.46
N SER A 102 5.59 10.27 -25.71
CA SER A 102 5.59 10.17 -24.25
C SER A 102 6.29 8.94 -23.68
N GLY A 103 7.24 8.33 -24.37
CA GLY A 103 8.18 7.36 -23.75
C GLY A 103 7.60 6.11 -23.06
N ASN A 104 6.30 5.85 -23.15
CA ASN A 104 5.68 4.65 -22.63
C ASN A 104 5.96 3.46 -23.55
N TYR A 105 7.14 2.87 -23.42
CA TYR A 105 7.44 1.57 -23.98
C TYR A 105 6.76 0.49 -23.11
N GLY A 106 5.49 0.23 -23.37
CA GLY A 106 4.99 -1.10 -23.09
C GLY A 106 5.77 -2.07 -23.97
N GLY A 107 6.41 -3.08 -23.39
CA GLY A 107 7.04 -4.16 -24.15
C GLY A 107 6.08 -4.66 -25.23
N THR A 108 6.62 -5.11 -26.35
CA THR A 108 5.80 -5.55 -27.48
C THR A 108 4.76 -6.54 -26.97
N ARG A 109 3.53 -6.28 -27.31
CA ARG A 109 2.31 -6.98 -26.88
C ARG A 109 2.41 -8.51 -26.98
N GLU A 110 3.07 -9.02 -27.99
CA GLU A 110 3.34 -10.45 -28.20
C GLU A 110 4.25 -11.05 -27.12
N GLY A 111 5.24 -10.29 -26.63
CA GLY A 111 6.14 -10.76 -25.60
C GLY A 111 5.44 -10.97 -24.26
N HIS A 112 4.54 -10.07 -23.86
CA HIS A 112 3.82 -10.20 -22.59
C HIS A 112 2.75 -11.30 -22.62
N LEU A 113 2.05 -11.47 -23.74
CA LEU A 113 1.12 -12.60 -23.95
C LEU A 113 1.83 -13.95 -23.86
N LYS A 114 2.94 -14.12 -24.57
CA LYS A 114 3.70 -15.37 -24.57
C LYS A 114 4.26 -15.71 -23.18
N LYS A 115 4.69 -14.71 -22.44
CA LYS A 115 5.22 -14.88 -21.08
C LYS A 115 4.15 -15.35 -20.10
N THR A 116 2.98 -14.71 -20.09
CA THR A 116 1.88 -15.09 -19.19
C THR A 116 1.25 -16.42 -19.57
N GLU A 117 1.16 -16.75 -20.87
CA GLU A 117 0.70 -18.07 -21.34
C GLU A 117 1.69 -19.19 -20.96
N ALA A 118 3.00 -18.94 -21.05
CA ALA A 118 4.02 -19.86 -20.59
C ALA A 118 3.95 -20.17 -19.09
N ALA A 119 3.48 -19.20 -18.30
CA ALA A 119 3.20 -19.35 -16.86
C ALA A 119 1.81 -19.95 -16.56
N GLY A 120 1.06 -20.41 -17.58
CA GLY A 120 -0.24 -21.07 -17.42
C GLY A 120 -1.45 -20.14 -17.27
N TYR A 121 -1.28 -18.83 -17.40
CA TYR A 121 -2.41 -17.89 -17.38
C TYR A 121 -3.10 -17.82 -18.74
N LYS A 122 -4.42 -17.85 -18.75
CA LYS A 122 -5.20 -17.70 -19.97
C LYS A 122 -5.32 -16.22 -20.36
N PRO A 123 -5.45 -15.90 -21.65
CA PRO A 123 -5.73 -14.54 -22.08
C PRO A 123 -6.93 -13.94 -21.34
N LYS A 124 -6.77 -12.72 -20.82
CA LYS A 124 -7.75 -11.97 -20.00
C LYS A 124 -7.88 -12.39 -18.52
N ASP A 125 -7.19 -13.42 -18.06
CA ASP A 125 -7.16 -13.73 -16.62
C ASP A 125 -6.61 -12.53 -15.84
N LEU A 126 -7.21 -12.23 -14.73
CA LEU A 126 -6.61 -11.38 -13.71
C LEU A 126 -5.50 -12.19 -13.04
N ILE A 127 -4.27 -11.70 -13.07
CA ILE A 127 -3.10 -12.45 -12.57
C ILE A 127 -3.15 -12.63 -11.06
N GLY A 128 -3.64 -11.63 -10.34
CA GLY A 128 -3.75 -11.68 -8.88
C GLY A 128 -2.45 -11.30 -8.16
N ILE A 129 -1.57 -10.53 -8.82
CA ILE A 129 -0.27 -10.10 -8.27
C ILE A 129 -0.33 -9.63 -6.81
N PRO A 130 -1.29 -8.77 -6.39
CA PRO A 130 -1.36 -8.31 -5.01
C PRO A 130 -1.50 -9.46 -4.01
N TRP A 131 -2.38 -10.41 -4.30
CA TRP A 131 -2.65 -11.54 -3.41
C TRP A 131 -1.56 -12.61 -3.48
N LEU A 132 -0.94 -12.82 -4.65
CA LEU A 132 0.23 -13.69 -4.77
C LEU A 132 1.36 -13.18 -3.87
N LEU A 133 1.65 -11.87 -3.91
CA LEU A 133 2.67 -11.27 -3.05
C LEU A 133 2.29 -11.36 -1.56
N ALA A 134 1.05 -11.03 -1.20
CA ALA A 134 0.61 -11.06 0.19
C ALA A 134 0.70 -12.47 0.80
N PHE A 135 0.31 -13.50 0.05
CA PHE A 135 0.38 -14.89 0.51
C PHE A 135 1.81 -15.40 0.54
N ALA A 136 2.65 -15.02 -0.44
CA ALA A 136 4.06 -15.37 -0.45
C ALA A 136 4.81 -14.75 0.75
N LEU A 137 4.58 -13.48 1.05
CA LEU A 137 5.13 -12.82 2.24
C LEU A 137 4.67 -13.50 3.53
N ARG A 138 3.38 -13.85 3.63
CA ARG A 138 2.86 -14.59 4.78
C ARG A 138 3.53 -15.95 4.94
N ALA A 139 3.74 -16.68 3.84
CA ALA A 139 4.44 -17.96 3.85
C ALA A 139 5.93 -17.80 4.23
N ASP A 140 6.54 -16.65 3.89
CA ASP A 140 7.92 -16.27 4.24
C ASP A 140 8.07 -15.75 5.70
N GLY A 141 7.02 -15.85 6.52
CA GLY A 141 7.06 -15.58 7.96
C GLY A 141 6.60 -14.18 8.39
N TRP A 142 6.03 -13.38 7.48
CA TRP A 142 5.35 -12.15 7.84
C TRP A 142 3.97 -12.42 8.42
N TYR A 143 3.52 -11.56 9.32
CA TYR A 143 2.12 -11.53 9.77
C TYR A 143 1.32 -10.63 8.81
N LEU A 144 0.50 -11.22 7.94
CA LEU A 144 -0.46 -10.48 7.11
C LEU A 144 -1.61 -10.01 7.99
N ARG A 145 -1.65 -8.70 8.30
CA ARG A 145 -2.58 -8.13 9.28
C ARG A 145 -3.87 -7.61 8.66
N GLN A 146 -3.77 -6.94 7.51
CA GLN A 146 -4.94 -6.34 6.87
C GLN A 146 -4.69 -6.11 5.39
N ASP A 147 -5.75 -6.23 4.60
CA ASP A 147 -5.90 -5.66 3.27
C ASP A 147 -6.66 -4.33 3.39
N ILE A 148 -6.17 -3.33 2.71
CA ILE A 148 -6.78 -2.00 2.64
C ILE A 148 -7.03 -1.70 1.18
N ILE A 149 -8.23 -1.20 0.88
CA ILE A 149 -8.62 -0.83 -0.48
C ILE A 149 -8.38 0.67 -0.68
N TRP A 150 -7.47 1.00 -1.57
CA TRP A 150 -7.41 2.35 -2.11
C TRP A 150 -8.47 2.50 -3.20
N SER A 151 -9.59 3.12 -2.89
CA SER A 151 -10.65 3.49 -3.82
C SER A 151 -10.30 4.80 -4.53
N LYS A 152 -10.05 4.70 -5.85
CA LYS A 152 -9.66 5.84 -6.68
C LYS A 152 -10.91 6.56 -7.18
N THR A 153 -11.23 7.70 -6.61
CA THR A 153 -12.46 8.46 -6.96
C THR A 153 -12.43 9.06 -8.37
N ASN A 154 -11.23 9.19 -8.96
CA ASN A 154 -10.98 9.72 -10.30
C ASN A 154 -10.21 8.73 -11.19
N CYS A 155 -10.59 7.45 -11.18
CA CYS A 155 -9.93 6.44 -12.00
C CYS A 155 -10.05 6.77 -13.50
N MET A 156 -9.01 6.41 -14.25
CA MET A 156 -9.03 6.54 -15.71
C MET A 156 -10.10 5.60 -16.30
N PRO A 157 -10.94 6.08 -17.24
CA PRO A 157 -11.91 5.23 -17.91
C PRO A 157 -11.20 4.15 -18.73
N GLU A 158 -11.73 2.93 -18.68
CA GLU A 158 -11.23 1.80 -19.46
C GLU A 158 -12.24 1.46 -20.58
N SER A 159 -11.73 1.25 -21.80
CA SER A 159 -12.54 0.84 -22.95
C SER A 159 -12.81 -0.68 -22.93
N VAL A 160 -13.21 -1.22 -21.78
CA VAL A 160 -13.56 -2.64 -21.62
C VAL A 160 -15.08 -2.80 -21.56
N ARG A 161 -15.58 -3.95 -22.09
CA ARG A 161 -17.03 -4.22 -22.17
C ARG A 161 -17.43 -5.52 -21.48
N ASP A 162 -16.48 -6.31 -21.06
CA ASP A 162 -16.65 -7.65 -20.47
C ASP A 162 -16.30 -7.71 -18.99
N ARG A 163 -15.99 -6.59 -18.36
CA ARG A 163 -15.76 -6.42 -16.92
C ARG A 163 -15.93 -4.98 -16.47
N CYS A 164 -16.03 -4.77 -15.19
CA CYS A 164 -16.05 -3.41 -14.62
C CYS A 164 -14.71 -2.70 -14.79
N THR A 165 -14.73 -1.38 -14.85
CA THR A 165 -13.53 -0.54 -14.78
C THR A 165 -12.85 -0.75 -13.42
N LYS A 166 -11.54 -1.02 -13.43
CA LYS A 166 -10.77 -1.19 -12.20
C LYS A 166 -10.53 0.16 -11.54
N SER A 167 -11.16 0.39 -10.40
CA SER A 167 -11.14 1.67 -9.67
C SER A 167 -10.40 1.60 -8.33
N HIS A 168 -9.71 0.50 -8.04
CA HIS A 168 -9.00 0.33 -6.77
C HIS A 168 -7.65 -0.34 -6.93
N GLU A 169 -6.82 -0.15 -5.92
CA GLU A 169 -5.60 -0.92 -5.64
C GLU A 169 -5.60 -1.39 -4.19
N TYR A 170 -4.65 -2.26 -3.85
CA TYR A 170 -4.49 -2.77 -2.50
C TYR A 170 -3.34 -2.10 -1.77
N ILE A 171 -3.50 -1.92 -0.47
CA ILE A 171 -2.40 -1.69 0.47
C ILE A 171 -2.46 -2.84 1.47
N PHE A 172 -1.40 -3.62 1.57
CA PHE A 172 -1.30 -4.65 2.59
C PHE A 172 -0.52 -4.14 3.78
N LEU A 173 -1.10 -4.30 4.97
CA LEU A 173 -0.40 -4.13 6.23
C LEU A 173 0.15 -5.49 6.66
N LEU A 174 1.46 -5.56 6.80
CA LEU A 174 2.16 -6.70 7.38
C LEU A 174 3.00 -6.25 8.58
N SER A 175 3.28 -7.17 9.48
CA SER A 175 4.18 -6.91 10.61
C SER A 175 5.24 -7.98 10.74
N LYS A 176 6.39 -7.61 11.33
CA LYS A 176 7.50 -8.53 11.60
C LYS A 176 7.15 -9.54 12.68
N SER A 177 6.32 -9.13 13.66
CA SER A 177 5.94 -9.89 14.84
C SER A 177 4.44 -9.84 15.10
N GLU A 178 3.94 -10.73 15.94
CA GLU A 178 2.54 -10.75 16.39
C GLU A 178 2.13 -9.44 17.07
N ARG A 179 3.02 -8.91 17.93
CA ARG A 179 2.89 -7.61 18.57
C ARG A 179 3.74 -6.60 17.83
N TYR A 180 3.13 -5.51 17.40
CA TYR A 180 3.78 -4.48 16.61
C TYR A 180 3.29 -3.09 16.99
N TYR A 181 4.09 -2.08 16.66
CA TYR A 181 3.70 -0.70 16.87
C TYR A 181 2.56 -0.31 15.92
N PHE A 182 1.48 0.24 16.49
CA PHE A 182 0.35 0.76 15.71
C PHE A 182 -0.37 1.87 16.47
N ASN A 183 -0.24 3.11 16.02
CA ASN A 183 -0.90 4.27 16.60
C ASN A 183 -2.29 4.47 15.98
N ALA A 184 -3.29 3.75 16.49
CA ALA A 184 -4.67 3.85 16.00
C ALA A 184 -5.28 5.25 16.21
N ALA A 185 -4.88 5.96 17.25
CA ALA A 185 -5.40 7.29 17.58
C ALA A 185 -5.00 8.32 16.53
N ALA A 186 -3.77 8.25 16.01
CA ALA A 186 -3.25 9.18 15.01
C ALA A 186 -4.00 9.14 13.67
N ILE A 187 -4.68 8.03 13.38
CA ILE A 187 -5.42 7.83 12.12
C ILE A 187 -6.92 7.65 12.33
N SER A 188 -7.43 7.93 13.53
CA SER A 188 -8.84 7.75 13.84
C SER A 188 -9.75 8.67 13.00
N GLU A 189 -10.96 8.21 12.71
CA GLU A 189 -11.96 8.95 11.92
C GLU A 189 -13.06 9.50 12.83
N PRO A 190 -13.62 10.69 12.55
CA PRO A 190 -14.78 11.19 13.25
C PRO A 190 -15.97 10.22 13.14
N VAL A 191 -16.74 10.08 14.19
CA VAL A 191 -18.01 9.35 14.16
C VAL A 191 -19.07 10.25 13.52
N THR A 192 -19.46 9.92 12.30
CA THR A 192 -20.46 10.69 11.55
C THR A 192 -21.90 10.24 11.78
N SER A 193 -22.13 9.10 12.42
CA SER A 193 -23.47 8.62 12.76
C SER A 193 -23.90 9.19 14.10
N THR A 194 -24.90 10.08 14.10
CA THR A 194 -25.76 10.28 15.26
C THR A 194 -26.27 8.92 15.73
N LYS A 195 -26.28 8.69 17.04
CA LYS A 195 -26.78 7.46 17.70
C LYS A 195 -28.07 7.01 17.01
N GLY A 196 -27.95 6.16 15.98
CA GLY A 196 -29.08 5.37 15.53
C GLY A 196 -29.42 4.46 16.71
N ASN A 197 -30.70 4.47 17.13
CA ASN A 197 -31.19 3.64 18.21
C ASN A 197 -30.67 2.20 18.03
N ALA A 198 -29.65 1.84 18.79
CA ALA A 198 -29.06 0.50 18.81
C ALA A 198 -30.05 -0.59 19.31
N LYS A 199 -31.34 -0.24 19.49
CA LYS A 199 -32.42 -1.16 19.87
C LYS A 199 -32.84 -2.12 18.75
N THR A 200 -32.34 -1.99 17.52
CA THR A 200 -32.80 -2.77 16.37
C THR A 200 -31.84 -3.83 15.87
N PHE A 201 -30.62 -3.96 16.38
CA PHE A 201 -29.79 -5.12 16.04
C PHE A 201 -29.99 -6.26 17.04
N ARG A 202 -31.24 -6.78 17.13
CA ARG A 202 -31.50 -8.13 17.65
C ARG A 202 -31.23 -9.14 16.54
N GLY A 203 -29.96 -9.24 16.12
CA GLY A 203 -29.51 -10.20 15.10
C GLY A 203 -29.38 -11.62 15.61
N GLY A 204 -30.23 -12.09 16.50
CA GLY A 204 -30.22 -13.48 16.96
C GLY A 204 -30.98 -14.45 16.06
N GLY A 205 -31.94 -13.99 15.28
CA GLY A 205 -32.85 -14.87 14.55
C GLY A 205 -32.31 -15.48 13.26
N ALA A 206 -31.39 -14.82 12.58
CA ALA A 206 -30.90 -15.29 11.29
C ALA A 206 -29.89 -16.45 11.39
N TYR A 207 -29.17 -16.56 12.50
CA TYR A 207 -28.15 -17.61 12.70
C TYR A 207 -28.60 -18.81 13.51
N THR A 208 -29.74 -18.73 14.19
CA THR A 208 -30.21 -19.81 15.12
C THR A 208 -31.37 -20.61 14.56
N GLY A 209 -31.69 -20.53 13.27
CA GLY A 209 -32.73 -21.32 12.62
C GLY A 209 -34.13 -21.16 13.27
N GLY A 210 -34.44 -19.94 13.75
CA GLY A 210 -35.77 -19.63 14.27
C GLY A 210 -36.07 -20.13 15.71
N ARG A 211 -35.08 -20.63 16.42
CA ARG A 211 -35.26 -20.94 17.85
C ARG A 211 -35.10 -19.67 18.68
N SER A 212 -36.20 -19.20 19.25
CA SER A 212 -36.20 -18.17 20.27
C SER A 212 -35.46 -18.71 21.51
N TYR A 213 -34.26 -18.22 21.77
CA TYR A 213 -33.62 -18.38 23.07
C TYR A 213 -34.29 -17.39 24.02
N ASP A 214 -35.03 -17.93 24.96
CA ASP A 214 -35.55 -17.16 26.10
C ASP A 214 -34.36 -16.78 26.99
N ASN A 215 -33.90 -15.55 26.87
CA ASN A 215 -32.82 -14.99 27.69
C ASN A 215 -33.34 -14.33 28.98
N SER A 216 -34.57 -14.67 29.42
CA SER A 216 -35.16 -14.10 30.64
C SER A 216 -34.41 -14.46 31.93
N ALA A 217 -33.49 -15.43 31.90
CA ALA A 217 -32.63 -15.84 33.02
C ALA A 217 -31.17 -15.29 32.93
N MET A 218 -30.85 -14.44 31.98
CA MET A 218 -29.55 -13.75 32.00
C MET A 218 -29.63 -12.63 33.04
N VAL A 219 -29.03 -12.92 34.22
CA VAL A 219 -28.54 -11.91 35.15
C VAL A 219 -27.98 -10.73 34.32
N GLU A 220 -28.39 -9.51 34.68
CA GLU A 220 -27.81 -8.28 34.13
C GLU A 220 -26.28 -8.37 34.19
N ARG A 221 -25.68 -8.99 33.17
CA ARG A 221 -24.28 -8.70 32.88
C ARG A 221 -24.29 -7.26 32.49
N GLU A 222 -23.66 -6.42 33.32
CA GLU A 222 -23.28 -5.08 32.91
C GLU A 222 -22.81 -5.21 31.47
N SER A 223 -23.59 -4.69 30.55
CA SER A 223 -23.26 -4.73 29.16
C SER A 223 -21.94 -3.98 29.03
N HIS A 224 -20.86 -4.69 28.84
CA HIS A 224 -19.64 -4.13 28.27
C HIS A 224 -19.92 -3.72 26.81
N GLY A 225 -21.21 -3.43 26.56
CA GLY A 225 -21.73 -2.88 25.36
C GLY A 225 -21.36 -1.42 25.27
N ASN A 226 -20.64 -1.07 24.23
CA ASN A 226 -20.41 0.28 23.78
C ASN A 226 -19.98 1.22 24.92
N SER A 227 -18.71 1.14 25.30
CA SER A 227 -18.08 2.29 25.89
C SER A 227 -18.50 3.48 25.03
N GLU A 228 -19.27 4.41 25.59
CA GLU A 228 -19.60 5.67 24.92
C GLU A 228 -18.30 6.14 24.31
N ASN A 229 -18.27 6.33 23.00
CA ASN A 229 -17.07 6.73 22.32
C ASN A 229 -16.78 8.17 22.76
N ARG A 230 -16.14 8.31 23.94
CA ARG A 230 -15.89 9.58 24.63
C ARG A 230 -15.06 10.53 23.79
N THR A 231 -14.35 9.99 22.78
CA THR A 231 -13.48 10.77 21.90
C THR A 231 -14.21 11.31 20.67
N GLY A 232 -15.44 10.86 20.38
CA GLY A 232 -16.14 11.20 19.14
C GLY A 232 -15.45 10.63 17.87
N CYS A 233 -14.45 9.76 18.03
CA CYS A 233 -13.68 9.15 16.96
C CYS A 233 -13.84 7.62 16.94
N ARG A 234 -13.60 7.00 15.81
CA ARG A 234 -13.59 5.56 15.61
C ARG A 234 -12.32 5.13 14.88
N ASN A 235 -12.00 3.85 14.95
CA ASN A 235 -10.89 3.31 14.16
C ASN A 235 -11.11 3.58 12.67
N LYS A 236 -10.02 3.91 11.97
CA LYS A 236 -10.04 4.09 10.52
C LYS A 236 -10.51 2.82 9.80
N ARG A 237 -11.43 2.99 8.86
CA ARG A 237 -11.94 1.88 8.05
C ARG A 237 -10.94 1.47 6.97
N SER A 238 -11.09 0.24 6.45
CA SER A 238 -10.15 -0.35 5.48
C SER A 238 -10.41 0.04 4.02
N VAL A 239 -11.41 0.88 3.72
CA VAL A 239 -11.63 1.44 2.37
C VAL A 239 -11.31 2.92 2.41
N TRP A 240 -10.26 3.32 1.68
CA TRP A 240 -9.75 4.70 1.66
C TRP A 240 -10.04 5.34 0.31
N GLU A 241 -10.87 6.37 0.33
CA GLU A 241 -11.20 7.16 -0.87
C GLU A 241 -10.18 8.27 -1.05
N VAL A 242 -9.25 8.08 -1.99
CA VAL A 242 -8.20 9.05 -2.29
C VAL A 242 -8.08 9.24 -3.79
N CYS A 243 -8.15 10.50 -4.23
CA CYS A 243 -7.93 10.86 -5.64
C CYS A 243 -6.50 10.57 -6.06
N THR A 244 -6.32 10.10 -7.29
CA THR A 244 -5.01 10.06 -7.92
C THR A 244 -4.62 11.48 -8.31
N ASN A 245 -3.61 12.04 -7.65
CA ASN A 245 -3.03 13.31 -8.07
C ASN A 245 -1.83 13.03 -8.97
N GLY A 246 -1.95 13.40 -10.25
CA GLY A 246 -0.81 13.34 -11.17
C GLY A 246 0.27 14.33 -10.71
N PHE A 247 1.48 13.86 -10.53
CA PHE A 247 2.63 14.74 -10.32
C PHE A 247 2.98 15.41 -11.65
N ARG A 248 2.93 16.75 -11.73
CA ARG A 248 3.12 17.50 -12.98
C ARG A 248 4.53 17.42 -13.57
N GLY A 249 5.51 16.90 -12.86
CA GLY A 249 6.92 16.87 -13.26
C GLY A 249 7.46 15.50 -13.69
N ALA A 250 6.75 14.42 -13.43
CA ALA A 250 7.16 13.07 -13.80
C ALA A 250 6.00 12.29 -14.39
N HIS A 251 6.21 11.62 -15.51
CA HIS A 251 5.23 10.75 -16.16
C HIS A 251 4.95 9.44 -15.40
N PHE A 252 5.13 9.44 -14.05
CA PHE A 252 5.07 8.24 -13.23
C PHE A 252 3.80 8.21 -12.39
N ALA A 253 3.23 7.01 -12.23
CA ALA A 253 2.19 6.77 -11.28
C ALA A 253 2.81 6.75 -9.88
N THR A 254 2.76 7.88 -9.23
CA THR A 254 3.11 8.01 -7.82
C THR A 254 1.82 7.92 -7.00
N PHE A 255 1.85 7.22 -5.89
CA PHE A 255 0.74 7.30 -4.95
C PHE A 255 0.68 8.72 -4.34
N PRO A 256 -0.52 9.24 -4.05
CA PRO A 256 -0.65 10.57 -3.44
C PRO A 256 -0.22 10.55 -1.96
N GLU A 257 0.30 11.66 -1.47
CA GLU A 257 0.73 11.82 -0.07
C GLU A 257 -0.38 11.40 0.92
N LYS A 258 -1.62 11.85 0.70
CA LYS A 258 -2.79 11.51 1.51
C LYS A 258 -3.09 10.00 1.64
N LEU A 259 -2.59 9.20 0.69
CA LEU A 259 -2.78 7.76 0.74
C LEU A 259 -1.86 7.10 1.76
N ILE A 260 -0.61 7.54 1.81
CA ILE A 260 0.43 6.90 2.64
C ILE A 260 0.63 7.59 4.00
N GLU A 261 0.12 8.79 4.15
CA GLU A 261 0.16 9.53 5.42
C GLU A 261 -0.39 8.70 6.59
N PRO A 262 -1.57 8.05 6.50
CA PRO A 262 -2.05 7.17 7.55
C PRO A 262 -1.12 5.98 7.84
N CYS A 263 -0.41 5.46 6.82
CA CYS A 263 0.52 4.36 7.01
C CYS A 263 1.72 4.78 7.87
N ILE A 264 2.26 5.98 7.62
CA ILE A 264 3.38 6.54 8.38
C ILE A 264 2.94 6.91 9.79
N LEU A 265 1.81 7.61 9.94
CA LEU A 265 1.29 8.02 11.26
C LEU A 265 0.97 6.82 12.16
N ALA A 266 0.43 5.74 11.58
CA ALA A 266 0.11 4.54 12.34
C ALA A 266 1.35 3.68 12.61
N GLY A 267 2.28 3.59 11.66
CA GLY A 267 3.37 2.61 11.71
C GLY A 267 4.71 3.14 12.22
N CYS A 268 4.89 4.47 12.29
CA CYS A 268 6.16 5.07 12.71
C CYS A 268 5.99 5.90 14.00
N PRO A 269 6.70 5.61 15.07
CA PRO A 269 6.72 6.50 16.23
C PRO A 269 7.38 7.84 15.87
N GLN A 270 7.07 8.88 16.64
CA GLN A 270 7.66 10.21 16.46
C GLN A 270 9.19 10.13 16.51
N GLY A 271 9.86 10.71 15.52
CA GLY A 271 11.32 10.64 15.37
C GLY A 271 11.86 9.28 14.92
N GLY A 272 10.98 8.30 14.69
CA GLY A 272 11.34 7.00 14.14
C GLY A 272 11.81 7.09 12.69
N THR A 273 12.23 5.95 12.12
CA THR A 273 12.76 5.86 10.75
C THR A 273 11.78 5.17 9.83
N VAL A 274 11.44 5.82 8.71
CA VAL A 274 10.64 5.28 7.61
C VAL A 274 11.57 4.81 6.51
N LEU A 275 11.28 3.64 5.94
CA LEU A 275 11.99 3.05 4.81
C LEU A 275 11.09 3.00 3.57
N ASP A 276 11.67 3.27 2.40
CA ASP A 276 11.08 2.95 1.10
C ASP A 276 12.18 2.36 0.18
N PRO A 277 12.15 1.04 -0.12
CA PRO A 277 13.13 0.43 -1.02
C PRO A 277 12.93 0.76 -2.50
N PHE A 278 11.84 1.48 -2.86
CA PHE A 278 11.50 1.86 -4.23
C PHE A 278 11.01 3.31 -4.28
N VAL A 279 11.90 4.23 -3.94
CA VAL A 279 11.59 5.65 -3.65
C VAL A 279 10.86 6.36 -4.78
N GLY A 280 11.21 6.06 -6.04
CA GLY A 280 10.66 6.76 -7.20
C GLY A 280 10.79 8.28 -7.08
N SER A 281 9.67 8.98 -7.03
CA SER A 281 9.65 10.45 -6.90
C SER A 281 9.86 10.98 -5.48
N GLY A 282 10.02 10.11 -4.46
CA GLY A 282 10.28 10.52 -3.08
C GLY A 282 9.05 10.85 -2.23
N THR A 283 7.87 10.43 -2.61
CA THR A 283 6.63 10.78 -1.88
C THR A 283 6.66 10.28 -0.43
N THR A 284 7.13 9.05 -0.19
CA THR A 284 7.27 8.49 1.18
C THR A 284 8.20 9.34 2.03
N GLY A 285 9.34 9.77 1.49
CA GLY A 285 10.29 10.62 2.20
C GLY A 285 9.74 12.02 2.51
N VAL A 286 8.98 12.60 1.57
CA VAL A 286 8.31 13.90 1.79
C VAL A 286 7.33 13.79 2.97
N VAL A 287 6.48 12.76 2.99
CA VAL A 287 5.51 12.58 4.08
C VAL A 287 6.20 12.26 5.40
N ALA A 288 7.22 11.39 5.39
CA ALA A 288 8.00 11.10 6.59
C ALA A 288 8.60 12.37 7.21
N LYS A 289 9.20 13.24 6.39
CA LYS A 289 9.75 14.52 6.84
C LYS A 289 8.68 15.46 7.39
N LYS A 290 7.54 15.60 6.71
CA LYS A 290 6.42 16.42 7.18
C LYS A 290 5.99 16.06 8.60
N HIS A 291 5.98 14.78 8.92
CA HIS A 291 5.60 14.25 10.23
C HIS A 291 6.78 14.05 11.20
N GLY A 292 7.92 14.67 10.94
CA GLY A 292 9.05 14.64 11.86
C GLY A 292 9.73 13.27 12.01
N CYS A 293 9.60 12.39 11.03
CA CYS A 293 10.29 11.09 10.99
C CYS A 293 11.60 11.19 10.19
N ASN A 294 12.55 10.32 10.53
CA ASN A 294 13.72 10.09 9.70
C ASN A 294 13.31 9.27 8.46
N PHE A 295 14.09 9.40 7.39
CA PHE A 295 13.84 8.67 6.16
C PHE A 295 15.10 8.04 5.59
N VAL A 296 14.99 6.80 5.13
CA VAL A 296 15.98 6.14 4.27
C VAL A 296 15.27 5.46 3.13
N GLY A 297 15.81 5.55 1.91
CA GLY A 297 15.21 4.92 0.77
C GLY A 297 16.21 4.55 -0.31
N CYS A 298 15.83 3.63 -1.20
CA CYS A 298 16.64 3.15 -2.31
C CYS A 298 15.96 3.48 -3.65
N GLU A 299 16.75 3.91 -4.62
CA GLU A 299 16.27 4.19 -5.97
C GLU A 299 17.31 3.77 -7.00
N ILE A 300 16.93 2.93 -7.94
CA ILE A 300 17.86 2.40 -8.95
C ILE A 300 18.23 3.41 -10.02
N ASN A 301 17.31 4.34 -10.33
CA ASN A 301 17.52 5.35 -11.36
C ASN A 301 18.14 6.62 -10.75
N PRO A 302 19.37 7.03 -11.17
CA PRO A 302 20.04 8.21 -10.60
C PRO A 302 19.24 9.52 -10.72
N GLN A 303 18.51 9.70 -11.82
CA GLN A 303 17.71 10.92 -12.04
C GLN A 303 16.55 11.00 -11.05
N TYR A 304 15.93 9.84 -10.72
CA TYR A 304 14.87 9.81 -9.72
C TYR A 304 15.41 9.94 -8.30
N ALA A 305 16.58 9.37 -8.02
CA ALA A 305 17.25 9.54 -6.73
C ALA A 305 17.57 11.02 -6.46
N GLU A 306 18.07 11.75 -7.47
CA GLU A 306 18.32 13.19 -7.38
C GLU A 306 17.01 13.98 -7.20
N MET A 307 15.99 13.70 -8.00
CA MET A 307 14.67 14.33 -7.89
C MET A 307 14.06 14.10 -6.51
N ALA A 308 14.06 12.86 -6.01
CA ALA A 308 13.55 12.51 -4.70
C ALA A 308 14.28 13.25 -3.59
N THR A 309 15.61 13.29 -3.65
CA THR A 309 16.45 14.04 -2.70
C THR A 309 16.06 15.51 -2.66
N ALA A 310 15.93 16.15 -3.82
CA ALA A 310 15.55 17.55 -3.90
C ALA A 310 14.13 17.81 -3.35
N ARG A 311 13.16 16.95 -3.66
CA ARG A 311 11.79 17.07 -3.16
C ARG A 311 11.71 16.88 -1.65
N ILE A 312 12.40 15.90 -1.11
CA ILE A 312 12.44 15.66 0.34
C ILE A 312 13.11 16.82 1.06
N ALA A 313 14.22 17.33 0.51
CA ALA A 313 14.91 18.50 1.08
C ALA A 313 14.00 19.74 1.15
N ALA A 314 13.18 19.97 0.12
CA ALA A 314 12.26 21.11 0.03
C ALA A 314 11.02 20.99 0.94
N ALA A 315 10.67 19.79 1.41
CA ALA A 315 9.53 19.57 2.29
C ALA A 315 9.76 20.23 3.66
N GLN A 316 8.72 20.85 4.19
CA GLN A 316 8.73 21.47 5.54
C GLN A 316 8.05 20.55 6.55
N ILE A 317 8.53 20.59 7.78
CA ILE A 317 7.89 19.87 8.89
C ILE A 317 6.55 20.56 9.18
N GLU A 318 5.47 19.79 9.11
CA GLU A 318 4.18 20.26 9.54
C GLU A 318 4.13 20.16 11.07
N VAL A 319 4.24 21.32 11.76
CA VAL A 319 4.08 21.38 13.21
C VAL A 319 2.61 21.10 13.50
N THR A 320 2.27 19.83 13.78
CA THR A 320 0.99 19.53 14.40
C THR A 320 1.02 20.15 15.78
N GLN A 321 0.31 21.26 15.97
CA GLN A 321 -0.03 21.76 17.31
C GLN A 321 -0.91 20.67 17.94
N GLY A 322 -0.27 19.75 18.64
CA GLY A 322 -0.92 18.73 19.44
C GLY A 322 -1.43 19.40 20.72
N GLU A 323 -2.62 19.97 20.69
CA GLU A 323 -3.43 20.10 21.90
C GLU A 323 -3.93 18.71 22.32
N PHE A 324 -3.03 17.89 22.84
CA PHE A 324 -3.41 16.84 23.78
C PHE A 324 -3.21 17.40 25.18
N GLY A 325 -4.16 18.24 25.60
CA GLY A 325 -4.36 18.54 27.02
C GLY A 325 -4.62 17.20 27.72
N LEU A 326 -3.63 16.69 28.43
CA LEU A 326 -3.87 15.72 29.49
C LEU A 326 -4.77 16.41 30.50
N PRO A 327 -5.88 15.83 30.96
CA PRO A 327 -6.62 16.39 32.07
C PRO A 327 -5.68 16.43 33.28
N GLU A 328 -5.47 17.61 33.84
CA GLU A 328 -4.82 17.77 35.13
C GLU A 328 -5.50 16.84 36.14
N VAL A 329 -4.76 15.92 36.70
CA VAL A 329 -5.20 15.18 37.88
C VAL A 329 -5.13 16.17 39.02
N ALA A 330 -6.28 16.67 39.43
CA ALA A 330 -6.38 17.52 40.64
C ALA A 330 -5.91 16.74 41.88
N PRO A 331 -5.28 17.42 42.85
CA PRO A 331 -4.64 16.82 44.01
C PRO A 331 -5.63 16.11 44.97
#